data_8e50b205841d7c87d965bb364907f584
#
_entry.id   8e50b205841d7c87d965bb364907f584
#
_cell.length_a   1.000
_cell.length_b   1.000
_cell.length_c   1.000
_cell.angle_alpha   90.00
_cell.angle_beta   90.00
_cell.angle_gamma   90.00
#
_symmetry.space_group_name_H-M   'P 1'
#
loop_
_entity.id
_entity.type
_entity.pdbx_description
1 polymer ?
#
loop_
_entity_poly.entity_id
_entity_poly.type
_entity_poly.pdbx_seq_one_letter_code
_entity_poly.pdbx_strand_id
1 'polypeptide(L)'
;EKVTETSVIFRFVHLSFGVYLPAQEYTMISAMVMIGLQPYDYTKRIDRDFDKARHLGYHLTLSWGGKHDDCIFDVAERYGLNVAAPVYGVKKSKPVPDTIKAPNGEEYETIDGDVTDWRRDDGWTGRSRIVALRLKRTPGQTERLAKAFCIA
;
A
#
# COMPACT_ATOMS: atom_id res chain seq x y z
N GLU A 1 -26.93 18.04 15.18
CA GLU A 1 -26.95 17.80 13.71
C GLU A 1 -25.70 17.01 13.36
N LYS A 2 -25.86 15.67 13.12
CA LYS A 2 -24.74 14.81 12.76
C LYS A 2 -24.44 15.00 11.27
N VAL A 3 -23.32 15.63 10.97
CA VAL A 3 -22.74 15.64 9.63
C VAL A 3 -22.26 14.21 9.35
N THR A 4 -22.98 13.48 8.53
CA THR A 4 -22.53 12.21 7.97
C THR A 4 -21.46 12.51 6.94
N GLU A 5 -20.19 12.30 7.29
CA GLU A 5 -19.10 12.29 6.33
C GLU A 5 -19.34 11.18 5.32
N THR A 6 -19.79 11.56 4.14
CA THR A 6 -19.79 10.65 2.99
C THR A 6 -18.39 10.63 2.42
N SER A 7 -17.56 9.72 2.93
CA SER A 7 -16.23 9.46 2.36
C SER A 7 -16.41 8.77 1.01
N VAL A 8 -16.18 9.52 -0.06
CA VAL A 8 -16.17 8.96 -1.42
C VAL A 8 -14.82 8.29 -1.65
N ILE A 9 -14.82 6.97 -1.68
CA ILE A 9 -13.62 6.17 -1.92
C ILE A 9 -13.39 6.09 -3.43
N PHE A 10 -12.44 6.87 -3.95
CA PHE A 10 -11.96 6.70 -5.32
C PHE A 10 -10.76 5.75 -5.33
N ARG A 11 -10.98 4.53 -5.80
CA ARG A 11 -9.90 3.60 -6.12
C ARG A 11 -9.45 3.89 -7.54
N PHE A 12 -8.30 4.52 -7.71
CA PHE A 12 -7.68 4.65 -9.03
C PHE A 12 -7.20 3.28 -9.48
N VAL A 13 -8.01 2.60 -10.30
CA VAL A 13 -7.53 1.48 -11.08
C VAL A 13 -6.57 2.05 -12.12
N HIS A 14 -5.29 1.79 -11.94
CA HIS A 14 -4.27 2.15 -12.91
C HIS A 14 -4.50 1.34 -14.19
N LEU A 15 -5.25 1.91 -15.11
CA LEU A 15 -5.32 1.40 -16.48
C LEU A 15 -3.95 1.66 -17.11
N SER A 16 -3.16 0.60 -17.22
CA SER A 16 -1.86 0.59 -17.89
C SER A 16 -2.02 0.80 -19.39
N PHE A 17 -2.38 2.02 -19.79
CA PHE A 17 -2.19 2.48 -21.15
C PHE A 17 -0.93 3.36 -21.18
N GLY A 18 0.14 2.79 -21.58
CA GLY A 18 1.45 3.19 -22.09
C GLY A 18 1.98 4.62 -22.03
N VAL A 19 1.29 5.61 -21.47
CA VAL A 19 1.81 6.97 -21.31
C VAL A 19 1.47 7.48 -19.92
N TYR A 20 2.43 7.38 -19.03
CA TYR A 20 2.37 8.02 -17.72
C TYR A 20 2.75 9.49 -17.85
N LEU A 21 1.85 10.41 -17.50
CA LEU A 21 2.11 11.85 -17.45
C LEU A 21 2.09 12.33 -15.99
N PRO A 22 3.24 12.33 -15.30
CA PRO A 22 3.33 12.65 -13.87
C PRO A 22 2.72 14.01 -13.52
N ALA A 23 2.87 15.00 -14.41
CA ALA A 23 2.36 16.33 -14.20
C ALA A 23 0.81 16.38 -14.14
N GLN A 24 0.14 15.59 -14.94
CA GLN A 24 -1.33 15.53 -14.97
C GLN A 24 -1.90 14.83 -13.73
N GLU A 25 -1.24 13.78 -13.25
CA GLU A 25 -1.64 13.09 -12.03
C GLU A 25 -1.66 14.06 -10.84
N TYR A 26 -0.58 14.78 -10.61
CA TYR A 26 -0.50 15.72 -9.48
C TYR A 26 -1.47 16.90 -9.62
N THR A 27 -1.78 17.34 -10.83
CA THR A 27 -2.80 18.38 -11.05
C THR A 27 -4.18 17.88 -10.62
N MET A 28 -4.54 16.66 -11.01
CA MET A 28 -5.80 16.04 -10.62
C MET A 28 -5.88 15.81 -9.10
N ILE A 29 -4.81 15.30 -8.50
CA ILE A 29 -4.71 15.11 -7.05
C ILE A 29 -4.89 16.44 -6.31
N SER A 30 -4.24 17.51 -6.78
CA SER A 30 -4.41 18.85 -6.17
C SER A 30 -5.85 19.32 -6.24
N ALA A 31 -6.52 19.15 -7.37
CA ALA A 31 -7.92 19.50 -7.52
C ALA A 31 -8.83 18.71 -6.57
N MET A 32 -8.58 17.42 -6.40
CA MET A 32 -9.32 16.56 -5.45
C MET A 32 -9.17 17.04 -4.02
N VAL A 33 -7.95 17.36 -3.60
CA VAL A 33 -7.67 17.84 -2.24
C VAL A 33 -8.32 19.20 -2.01
N MET A 34 -8.31 20.10 -3.00
CA MET A 34 -8.96 21.42 -2.91
C MET A 34 -10.48 21.34 -2.65
N ILE A 35 -11.13 20.29 -3.12
CA ILE A 35 -12.58 20.06 -2.87
C ILE A 35 -12.82 19.15 -1.65
N GLY A 36 -11.81 18.95 -0.80
CA GLY A 36 -11.91 18.21 0.45
C GLY A 36 -11.84 16.67 0.32
N LEU A 37 -11.54 16.14 -0.87
CA LEU A 37 -11.31 14.71 -1.04
C LEU A 37 -9.94 14.30 -0.47
N GLN A 38 -9.86 13.05 -0.06
CA GLN A 38 -8.64 12.47 0.53
C GLN A 38 -8.12 11.33 -0.34
N PRO A 39 -7.33 11.63 -1.38
CA PRO A 39 -6.85 10.61 -2.31
C PRO A 39 -5.84 9.67 -1.65
N TYR A 40 -5.94 8.39 -1.97
CA TYR A 40 -4.94 7.39 -1.61
C TYR A 40 -4.83 6.34 -2.72
N ASP A 41 -3.68 5.66 -2.80
CA ASP A 41 -3.43 4.65 -3.81
C ASP A 41 -2.36 3.65 -3.36
N TYR A 42 -2.34 2.49 -4.03
CA TYR A 42 -1.27 1.51 -3.98
C TYR A 42 -0.38 1.65 -5.20
N THR A 43 0.92 1.68 -5.01
CA THR A 43 1.85 1.80 -6.13
C THR A 43 2.98 0.79 -6.05
N LYS A 44 3.37 0.23 -7.19
CA LYS A 44 4.61 -0.54 -7.36
C LYS A 44 5.77 0.32 -7.89
N ARG A 45 5.46 1.54 -8.25
CA ARG A 45 6.47 2.46 -8.79
C ARG A 45 7.26 3.07 -7.65
N ILE A 46 8.56 2.85 -7.67
CA ILE A 46 9.51 3.37 -6.70
C ILE A 46 10.16 4.69 -7.14
N ASP A 47 9.88 5.13 -8.37
CA ASP A 47 10.39 6.34 -9.00
C ASP A 47 9.41 7.53 -8.93
N ARG A 48 8.40 7.46 -8.06
CA ARG A 48 7.45 8.56 -7.83
C ARG A 48 8.06 9.64 -6.94
N ASP A 49 7.56 10.86 -7.11
CA ASP A 49 7.87 11.96 -6.20
C ASP A 49 7.00 11.83 -4.92
N PHE A 50 7.49 11.02 -3.98
CA PHE A 50 6.77 10.73 -2.73
C PHE A 50 6.68 11.96 -1.81
N ASP A 51 7.66 12.85 -1.84
CA ASP A 51 7.63 14.07 -1.05
C ASP A 51 6.56 15.02 -1.58
N LYS A 52 6.44 15.15 -2.88
CA LYS A 52 5.36 15.92 -3.49
C LYS A 52 3.99 15.32 -3.22
N ALA A 53 3.85 13.98 -3.30
CA ALA A 53 2.61 13.29 -2.95
C ALA A 53 2.20 13.60 -1.51
N ARG A 54 3.16 13.51 -0.57
CA ARG A 54 2.96 13.84 0.85
C ARG A 54 2.53 15.27 1.04
N HIS A 55 3.22 16.21 0.42
CA HIS A 55 2.92 17.64 0.52
C HIS A 55 1.50 17.95 0.02
N LEU A 56 1.03 17.25 -0.99
CA LEU A 56 -0.33 17.38 -1.53
C LEU A 56 -1.40 16.63 -0.71
N GLY A 57 -1.03 15.90 0.33
CA GLY A 57 -1.99 15.07 1.09
C GLY A 57 -2.42 13.80 0.36
N TYR A 58 -1.67 13.38 -0.66
CA TYR A 58 -1.91 12.13 -1.38
C TYR A 58 -1.22 10.97 -0.69
N HIS A 59 -2.01 10.08 -0.07
CA HIS A 59 -1.48 8.95 0.67
C HIS A 59 -1.11 7.80 -0.27
N LEU A 60 0.17 7.45 -0.29
CA LEU A 60 0.70 6.34 -1.09
C LEU A 60 1.15 5.20 -0.19
N THR A 61 0.72 4.00 -0.55
CA THR A 61 1.20 2.74 0.04
C THR A 61 1.93 1.96 -1.04
N LEU A 62 3.17 1.56 -0.79
CA LEU A 62 3.90 0.70 -1.71
C LEU A 62 3.27 -0.69 -1.75
N SER A 63 3.26 -1.34 -2.91
CA SER A 63 2.68 -2.68 -3.08
C SER A 63 3.77 -3.68 -3.44
N TRP A 64 4.00 -4.63 -2.56
CA TRP A 64 4.94 -5.73 -2.79
C TRP A 64 4.55 -6.53 -4.03
N GLY A 65 5.51 -6.76 -4.93
CA GLY A 65 5.32 -7.49 -6.19
C GLY A 65 5.95 -8.89 -6.22
N GLY A 66 6.52 -9.34 -5.11
CA GLY A 66 7.22 -10.62 -4.99
C GLY A 66 8.75 -10.47 -5.00
N LYS A 67 9.46 -11.56 -5.09
CA LYS A 67 10.93 -11.66 -4.88
C LYS A 67 11.82 -10.76 -5.75
N HIS A 68 11.26 -10.12 -6.77
CA HIS A 68 12.03 -9.22 -7.66
C HIS A 68 11.92 -7.75 -7.27
N ASP A 69 11.22 -7.43 -6.17
CA ASP A 69 11.03 -6.06 -5.69
C ASP A 69 11.92 -5.74 -4.47
N ASP A 70 13.17 -6.25 -4.47
CA ASP A 70 14.07 -6.20 -3.29
C ASP A 70 14.30 -4.76 -2.78
N CYS A 71 14.24 -3.76 -3.65
CA CYS A 71 14.45 -2.36 -3.27
C CYS A 71 13.20 -1.66 -2.71
N ILE A 72 12.01 -2.29 -2.69
CA ILE A 72 10.78 -1.62 -2.27
C ILE A 72 10.81 -1.23 -0.78
N PHE A 73 11.46 -2.06 0.05
CA PHE A 73 11.61 -1.79 1.48
C PHE A 73 12.59 -0.66 1.76
N ASP A 74 13.68 -0.57 0.98
CA ASP A 74 14.64 0.53 1.11
C ASP A 74 14.00 1.88 0.72
N VAL A 75 13.15 1.87 -0.31
CA VAL A 75 12.36 3.05 -0.69
C VAL A 75 11.32 3.37 0.38
N ALA A 76 10.64 2.36 0.93
CA ALA A 76 9.69 2.54 2.01
C ALA A 76 10.34 3.25 3.20
N GLU A 77 11.50 2.77 3.65
CA GLU A 77 12.24 3.37 4.77
C GLU A 77 12.68 4.80 4.48
N ARG A 78 13.26 5.03 3.29
CA ARG A 78 13.71 6.36 2.89
C ARG A 78 12.62 7.41 2.99
N TYR A 79 11.40 7.06 2.62
CA TYR A 79 10.25 7.98 2.56
C TYR A 79 9.24 7.78 3.67
N GLY A 80 9.44 6.83 4.58
CA GLY A 80 8.51 6.51 5.67
C GLY A 80 7.15 6.00 5.16
N LEU A 81 7.13 5.22 4.07
CA LEU A 81 5.93 4.67 3.46
C LEU A 81 5.63 3.28 4.01
N ASN A 82 4.35 2.92 4.05
CA ASN A 82 3.95 1.54 4.34
C ASN A 82 4.05 0.66 3.10
N VAL A 83 4.29 -0.63 3.29
CA VAL A 83 4.35 -1.64 2.23
C VAL A 83 3.20 -2.63 2.40
N ALA A 84 2.27 -2.65 1.46
CA ALA A 84 1.22 -3.68 1.42
C ALA A 84 1.78 -4.96 0.82
N ALA A 85 1.71 -6.05 1.59
CA ALA A 85 2.28 -7.32 1.18
C ALA A 85 1.40 -8.50 1.61
N PRO A 86 1.25 -9.54 0.74
CA PRO A 86 0.55 -10.74 1.10
C PRO A 86 1.36 -11.58 2.09
N VAL A 87 0.68 -12.12 3.09
CA VAL A 87 1.25 -12.98 4.13
C VAL A 87 0.71 -14.40 3.95
N TYR A 88 1.63 -15.39 3.96
CA TYR A 88 1.26 -16.80 3.80
C TYR A 88 0.84 -17.41 5.14
N GLY A 89 -0.12 -18.34 5.09
CA GLY A 89 -0.48 -19.19 6.24
C GLY A 89 -1.33 -18.54 7.32
N VAL A 90 -1.56 -17.23 7.27
CA VAL A 90 -2.41 -16.53 8.23
C VAL A 90 -3.88 -16.72 7.86
N LYS A 91 -4.62 -17.48 8.69
CA LYS A 91 -6.06 -17.71 8.50
C LYS A 91 -6.86 -16.44 8.83
N LYS A 92 -8.02 -16.26 8.17
CA LYS A 92 -8.92 -15.12 8.42
C LYS A 92 -9.34 -14.97 9.90
N SER A 93 -9.43 -16.08 10.62
CA SER A 93 -9.81 -16.13 12.05
C SER A 93 -8.64 -15.86 13.02
N LYS A 94 -7.43 -15.66 12.51
CA LYS A 94 -6.24 -15.39 13.31
C LYS A 94 -5.77 -13.96 13.08
N PRO A 95 -5.27 -13.26 14.12
CA PRO A 95 -4.61 -11.98 13.92
C PRO A 95 -3.39 -12.15 13.00
N VAL A 96 -3.00 -11.09 12.32
CA VAL A 96 -1.69 -11.03 11.67
C VAL A 96 -0.59 -10.99 12.75
N PRO A 97 0.62 -11.49 12.51
CA PRO A 97 1.73 -11.34 13.44
C PRO A 97 1.98 -9.85 13.76
N ASP A 98 2.41 -9.52 14.96
CA ASP A 98 2.71 -8.13 15.35
C ASP A 98 3.88 -7.55 14.55
N THR A 99 4.84 -8.41 14.18
CA THR A 99 5.98 -8.06 13.34
C THR A 99 6.21 -9.10 12.25
N ILE A 100 6.82 -8.68 11.15
CA ILE A 100 7.20 -9.54 10.03
C ILE A 100 8.62 -9.17 9.58
N LYS A 101 9.46 -10.18 9.39
CA LYS A 101 10.78 -10.02 8.79
C LYS A 101 10.66 -9.92 7.27
N ALA A 102 11.07 -8.79 6.72
CA ALA A 102 11.03 -8.52 5.29
C ALA A 102 12.24 -9.13 4.55
N PRO A 103 12.21 -9.22 3.21
CA PRO A 103 13.32 -9.74 2.40
C PRO A 103 14.64 -9.00 2.56
N ASN A 104 14.63 -7.71 2.89
CA ASN A 104 15.84 -6.94 3.22
C ASN A 104 16.50 -7.33 4.56
N GLY A 105 15.87 -8.25 5.31
CA GLY A 105 16.38 -8.75 6.59
C GLY A 105 15.91 -7.99 7.81
N GLU A 106 15.28 -6.84 7.65
CA GLU A 106 14.75 -6.00 8.72
C GLU A 106 13.38 -6.49 9.20
N GLU A 107 13.04 -6.17 10.44
CA GLU A 107 11.76 -6.51 11.06
C GLU A 107 10.86 -5.29 11.13
N TYR A 108 9.63 -5.44 10.65
CA TYR A 108 8.64 -4.37 10.55
C TYR A 108 7.41 -4.67 11.39
N GLU A 109 6.88 -3.67 12.07
CA GLU A 109 5.55 -3.72 12.66
C GLU A 109 4.50 -3.95 11.57
N THR A 110 3.41 -4.63 11.92
CA THR A 110 2.35 -4.93 10.95
C THR A 110 1.07 -4.17 11.25
N ILE A 111 0.32 -3.91 10.19
CA ILE A 111 -1.04 -3.43 10.20
C ILE A 111 -1.90 -4.51 9.56
N ASP A 112 -3.01 -4.89 10.16
CA ASP A 112 -3.96 -5.82 9.52
C ASP A 112 -4.70 -5.13 8.37
N GLY A 113 -4.24 -5.36 7.15
CA GLY A 113 -4.75 -4.72 5.95
C GLY A 113 -6.13 -5.24 5.49
N ASP A 114 -6.62 -6.34 6.08
CA ASP A 114 -7.96 -6.88 5.77
C ASP A 114 -9.07 -6.28 6.65
N VAL A 115 -8.74 -5.47 7.65
CA VAL A 115 -9.74 -4.80 8.53
C VAL A 115 -10.47 -3.69 7.78
N THR A 116 -9.73 -2.91 7.01
CA THR A 116 -10.26 -1.82 6.19
C THR A 116 -9.40 -1.59 4.96
N ASP A 117 -10.00 -1.13 3.87
CA ASP A 117 -9.27 -0.68 2.68
C ASP A 117 -8.82 0.79 2.80
N TRP A 118 -9.22 1.49 3.87
CA TRP A 118 -8.89 2.88 4.11
C TRP A 118 -7.47 3.03 4.66
N ARG A 119 -6.49 3.27 3.75
CA ARG A 119 -5.06 3.31 4.09
C ARG A 119 -4.59 4.60 4.75
N ARG A 120 -5.39 5.66 4.74
CA ARG A 120 -5.00 6.92 5.39
C ARG A 120 -4.87 6.81 6.91
N ASP A 121 -5.69 5.97 7.54
CA ASP A 121 -5.63 5.74 8.98
C ASP A 121 -4.36 4.97 9.40
N ASP A 122 -3.69 4.31 8.44
CA ASP A 122 -2.39 3.68 8.69
C ASP A 122 -1.29 4.69 9.04
N GLY A 123 -1.53 5.96 8.71
CA GLY A 123 -0.68 7.10 9.07
C GLY A 123 0.71 7.10 8.41
N TRP A 124 1.35 8.26 8.46
CA TRP A 124 2.74 8.45 8.10
C TRP A 124 3.53 8.71 9.39
N THR A 125 3.95 7.64 10.03
CA THR A 125 4.57 7.69 11.36
C THR A 125 6.06 8.00 11.31
N GLY A 126 6.63 8.18 10.12
CA GLY A 126 8.10 8.29 9.92
C GLY A 126 8.82 6.94 9.99
N ARG A 127 8.11 5.87 10.31
CA ARG A 127 8.60 4.48 10.24
C ARG A 127 7.74 3.69 9.28
N SER A 128 8.37 2.88 8.45
CA SER A 128 7.66 1.98 7.54
C SER A 128 7.05 0.82 8.30
N ARG A 129 5.85 0.43 7.91
CA ARG A 129 5.15 -0.75 8.44
C ARG A 129 4.68 -1.64 7.30
N ILE A 130 4.44 -2.89 7.58
CA ILE A 130 3.85 -3.82 6.63
C ILE A 130 2.35 -3.85 6.81
N VAL A 131 1.61 -3.45 5.77
CA VAL A 131 0.17 -3.68 5.67
C VAL A 131 -0.02 -5.13 5.23
N ALA A 132 -0.22 -6.01 6.20
CA ALA A 132 -0.30 -7.44 5.99
C ALA A 132 -1.67 -7.83 5.41
N LEU A 133 -1.66 -8.40 4.22
CA LEU A 133 -2.84 -8.87 3.50
C LEU A 133 -2.87 -10.41 3.53
N ARG A 134 -3.94 -11.01 4.03
CA ARG A 134 -4.06 -12.47 4.00
C ARG A 134 -4.19 -12.95 2.56
N LEU A 135 -3.33 -13.89 2.19
CA LEU A 135 -3.34 -14.43 0.83
C LEU A 135 -4.68 -15.11 0.52
N LYS A 136 -5.37 -14.58 -0.48
CA LYS A 136 -6.57 -15.20 -1.06
C LYS A 136 -6.12 -16.10 -2.22
N ARG A 137 -6.21 -17.42 -2.03
CA ARG A 137 -5.85 -18.36 -3.09
C ARG A 137 -6.88 -18.31 -4.22
N THR A 138 -6.38 -18.24 -5.45
CA THR A 138 -7.20 -18.42 -6.64
C THR A 138 -7.28 -19.92 -7.01
N PRO A 139 -8.40 -20.41 -7.54
CA PRO A 139 -8.48 -21.77 -8.05
C PRO A 139 -7.34 -22.06 -9.04
N GLY A 140 -6.66 -23.19 -8.87
CA GLY A 140 -5.52 -23.59 -9.71
C GLY A 140 -4.15 -23.02 -9.30
N GLN A 141 -4.08 -22.11 -8.34
CA GLN A 141 -2.81 -21.62 -7.82
C GLN A 141 -2.11 -22.68 -6.96
N THR A 142 -0.90 -23.06 -7.32
CA THR A 142 -0.10 -24.01 -6.53
C THR A 142 0.42 -23.33 -5.25
N GLU A 143 0.61 -24.13 -4.20
CA GLU A 143 1.16 -23.66 -2.93
C GLU A 143 2.54 -23.02 -3.09
N ARG A 144 3.37 -23.60 -3.98
CA ARG A 144 4.71 -23.08 -4.29
C ARG A 144 4.65 -21.64 -4.84
N LEU A 145 3.72 -21.36 -5.78
CA LEU A 145 3.54 -20.01 -6.33
C LEU A 145 3.00 -19.06 -5.29
N ALA A 146 2.06 -19.52 -4.48
CA ALA A 146 1.51 -18.75 -3.39
C ALA A 146 2.60 -18.29 -2.39
N LYS A 147 3.44 -19.23 -1.93
CA LYS A 147 4.57 -18.93 -1.03
C LYS A 147 5.61 -18.01 -1.66
N ALA A 148 5.92 -18.19 -2.95
CA ALA A 148 6.90 -17.35 -3.64
C ALA A 148 6.50 -15.89 -3.77
N PHE A 149 5.21 -15.61 -3.67
CA PHE A 149 4.67 -14.25 -3.75
C PHE A 149 4.53 -13.56 -2.38
N CYS A 150 4.52 -14.31 -1.29
CA CYS A 150 4.36 -13.78 0.06
C CYS A 150 5.70 -13.43 0.70
N ILE A 151 5.65 -12.58 1.72
CA ILE A 151 6.84 -12.16 2.51
C ILE A 151 7.04 -12.99 3.78
N ALA A 152 6.08 -13.80 4.19
CA ALA A 152 6.16 -14.70 5.35
C ALA A 152 5.39 -15.98 5.08
#